data_84b1a1db9486a2d7594b44412dda8334
#
_entry.id   84b1a1db9486a2d7594b44412dda8334
#
_cell.length_a   1.000
_cell.length_b   1.000
_cell.length_c   1.000
_cell.angle_alpha   90.00
_cell.angle_beta   90.00
_cell.angle_gamma   90.00
#
_symmetry.space_group_name_H-M   'P 1'
#
loop_
_entity.id
_entity.type
_entity.pdbx_description
1 polymer ?
#
loop_
_entity_poly.entity_id
_entity_poly.type
_entity_poly.pdbx_seq_one_letter_code
_entity_poly.pdbx_strand_id
1 'polypeptide(L)'
;WSLLRPAVGQSQTGPQAATTLRASSSSAHVVGSSERAQATERIARQLLQRYGVVFRDLLARESIVSSWRDLLVCYRRLESTGELRGGRFVSGFTGEQFALPEALEALRALKKRPGTATQQEIKISAADPLNLAGIILPGPRIAAVPSNFVVFREGVVIRTVTGRSATDRQEPPILEVAQRDLRS
;
A
#
# COMPACT_ATOMS: atom_id res chain seq x y z
N TRP A 1 33.79 10.04 -60.19
CA TRP A 1 33.95 9.41 -61.54
C TRP A 1 32.94 8.29 -61.63
N SER A 2 31.85 8.50 -62.21
CA SER A 2 31.43 8.60 -63.59
C SER A 2 30.68 7.33 -64.01
N LEU A 3 29.38 7.53 -64.27
CA LEU A 3 28.57 7.00 -65.38
C LEU A 3 28.45 5.47 -65.55
N LEU A 4 27.22 4.95 -65.46
CA LEU A 4 26.40 4.65 -66.62
C LEU A 4 25.04 4.07 -66.22
N ARG A 5 23.96 4.71 -66.66
CA ARG A 5 22.66 4.08 -66.96
C ARG A 5 22.75 3.41 -68.32
N PRO A 6 21.95 2.42 -68.68
CA PRO A 6 20.54 2.53 -69.01
C PRO A 6 19.70 1.32 -68.58
N ALA A 7 18.46 1.31 -68.62
CA ALA A 7 17.29 1.58 -69.35
C ALA A 7 16.27 0.45 -69.17
N VAL A 8 15.07 0.83 -68.84
CA VAL A 8 13.74 0.35 -69.28
C VAL A 8 13.44 -1.13 -69.42
N GLY A 9 12.45 -1.57 -68.68
CA GLY A 9 11.65 -2.76 -68.89
C GLY A 9 10.38 -2.69 -68.08
N GLN A 10 9.29 -2.23 -68.70
CA GLN A 10 7.91 -2.29 -68.19
C GLN A 10 7.42 -3.75 -68.20
N SER A 11 6.66 -4.15 -67.19
CA SER A 11 5.41 -4.92 -67.38
C SER A 11 4.86 -5.40 -66.04
N GLN A 12 3.73 -4.84 -65.67
CA GLN A 12 2.42 -5.47 -65.38
C GLN A 12 2.20 -6.30 -64.11
N THR A 13 1.25 -5.77 -63.37
CA THR A 13 0.05 -6.41 -62.82
C THR A 13 0.18 -7.40 -61.67
N GLY A 14 -0.48 -7.00 -60.58
CA GLY A 14 -1.11 -7.91 -59.65
C GLY A 14 -1.22 -7.39 -58.23
N PRO A 15 -2.44 -7.09 -57.72
CA PRO A 15 -2.61 -6.68 -56.34
C PRO A 15 -2.83 -7.95 -55.48
N GLN A 16 -1.82 -8.37 -54.75
CA GLN A 16 -2.01 -9.34 -53.67
C GLN A 16 -0.92 -9.10 -52.62
N ALA A 17 -1.31 -8.55 -51.50
CA ALA A 17 -0.77 -8.80 -50.17
C ALA A 17 -1.04 -7.62 -49.24
N ALA A 18 -2.30 -7.41 -48.88
CA ALA A 18 -2.67 -6.54 -47.78
C ALA A 18 -3.56 -7.36 -46.79
N THR A 19 -3.04 -8.44 -46.28
CA THR A 19 -3.77 -9.21 -45.23
C THR A 19 -2.80 -10.07 -44.41
N THR A 20 -1.80 -9.49 -43.77
CA THR A 20 -1.04 -10.26 -42.75
C THR A 20 -0.27 -9.38 -41.76
N LEU A 21 -0.77 -8.21 -41.39
CA LEU A 21 -0.11 -7.38 -40.35
C LEU A 21 -1.07 -6.87 -39.24
N ARG A 22 -2.20 -7.53 -39.04
CA ARG A 22 -3.14 -7.15 -37.96
C ARG A 22 -3.22 -8.10 -36.79
N ALA A 23 -2.49 -9.21 -36.79
CA ALA A 23 -2.56 -10.20 -35.72
C ALA A 23 -1.47 -10.06 -34.64
N SER A 24 -0.39 -9.31 -34.90
CA SER A 24 0.74 -9.22 -33.97
C SER A 24 0.61 -8.14 -32.88
N SER A 25 -0.20 -7.10 -33.09
CA SER A 25 -0.38 -6.05 -32.08
C SER A 25 -1.32 -6.43 -30.94
N SER A 26 -2.25 -7.34 -31.19
CA SER A 26 -3.21 -7.81 -30.18
C SER A 26 -2.55 -8.72 -29.14
N SER A 27 -1.63 -9.59 -29.56
CA SER A 27 -0.97 -10.54 -28.66
C SER A 27 0.00 -9.85 -27.69
N ALA A 28 0.76 -8.86 -28.16
CA ALA A 28 1.71 -8.11 -27.32
C ALA A 28 0.98 -7.27 -26.26
N HIS A 29 -0.18 -6.71 -26.60
CA HIS A 29 -0.99 -5.93 -25.66
C HIS A 29 -1.64 -6.81 -24.57
N VAL A 30 -2.06 -8.01 -24.92
CA VAL A 30 -2.64 -8.98 -23.99
C VAL A 30 -1.57 -9.52 -23.03
N VAL A 31 -0.37 -9.83 -23.50
CA VAL A 31 0.74 -10.29 -22.67
C VAL A 31 1.15 -9.22 -21.65
N GLY A 32 1.33 -7.98 -22.09
CA GLY A 32 1.69 -6.88 -21.18
C GLY A 32 0.61 -6.55 -20.14
N SER A 33 -0.68 -6.75 -20.46
CA SER A 33 -1.77 -6.56 -19.50
C SER A 33 -1.80 -7.68 -18.45
N SER A 34 -1.52 -8.92 -18.85
CA SER A 34 -1.45 -10.06 -17.95
C SER A 34 -0.28 -9.93 -16.95
N GLU A 35 0.90 -9.56 -17.44
CA GLU A 35 2.08 -9.34 -16.58
C GLU A 35 1.85 -8.21 -15.58
N ARG A 36 1.22 -7.14 -16.00
CA ARG A 36 0.86 -6.00 -15.13
C ARG A 36 -0.14 -6.42 -14.05
N ALA A 37 -1.14 -7.21 -14.42
CA ALA A 37 -2.12 -7.74 -13.46
C ALA A 37 -1.46 -8.67 -12.42
N GLN A 38 -0.55 -9.55 -12.85
CA GLN A 38 0.22 -10.40 -11.95
C GLN A 38 1.14 -9.62 -11.03
N ALA A 39 1.80 -8.56 -11.53
CA ALA A 39 2.63 -7.69 -10.72
C ALA A 39 1.79 -6.96 -9.66
N THR A 40 0.61 -6.45 -10.03
CA THR A 40 -0.33 -5.82 -9.10
C THR A 40 -0.80 -6.80 -8.02
N GLU A 41 -1.08 -8.05 -8.39
CA GLU A 41 -1.49 -9.08 -7.41
C GLU A 41 -0.38 -9.41 -6.42
N ARG A 42 0.88 -9.54 -6.87
CA ARG A 42 2.02 -9.74 -5.97
C ARG A 42 2.15 -8.59 -4.96
N ILE A 43 2.03 -7.35 -5.44
CA ILE A 43 2.04 -6.17 -4.56
C ILE A 43 0.87 -6.20 -3.58
N ALA A 44 -0.33 -6.50 -4.05
CA ALA A 44 -1.53 -6.58 -3.21
C ALA A 44 -1.37 -7.59 -2.07
N ARG A 45 -0.86 -8.79 -2.37
CA ARG A 45 -0.58 -9.83 -1.38
C ARG A 45 0.52 -9.42 -0.40
N GLN A 46 1.58 -8.77 -0.88
CA GLN A 46 2.66 -8.28 -0.03
C GLN A 46 2.18 -7.22 0.97
N LEU A 47 1.33 -6.30 0.54
CA LEU A 47 0.72 -5.30 1.42
C LEU A 47 -0.14 -5.95 2.50
N LEU A 48 -0.96 -6.94 2.13
CA LEU A 48 -1.77 -7.68 3.09
C LEU A 48 -0.93 -8.45 4.12
N GLN A 49 0.15 -9.09 3.67
CA GLN A 49 1.08 -9.79 4.58
C GLN A 49 1.78 -8.82 5.54
N ARG A 50 2.11 -7.61 5.07
CA ARG A 50 2.78 -6.60 5.90
C ARG A 50 1.85 -5.97 6.93
N TYR A 51 0.63 -5.65 6.54
CA TYR A 51 -0.28 -4.83 7.35
C TYR A 51 -1.46 -5.61 7.94
N GLY A 52 -1.76 -6.78 7.42
CA GLY A 52 -2.94 -7.56 7.79
C GLY A 52 -4.26 -6.96 7.31
N VAL A 53 -4.40 -5.63 7.35
CA VAL A 53 -5.53 -4.83 6.85
C VAL A 53 -4.99 -3.76 5.92
N VAL A 54 -5.59 -3.62 4.73
CA VAL A 54 -5.17 -2.63 3.73
C VAL A 54 -6.34 -1.73 3.35
N PHE A 55 -6.07 -0.44 3.22
CA PHE A 55 -6.99 0.60 2.76
C PHE A 55 -6.20 1.74 2.08
N ARG A 56 -6.92 2.64 1.41
CA ARG A 56 -6.32 3.65 0.54
C ARG A 56 -5.26 4.52 1.23
N ASP A 57 -5.55 5.03 2.42
CA ASP A 57 -4.68 6.00 3.10
C ASP A 57 -3.35 5.37 3.55
N LEU A 58 -3.33 4.05 3.73
CA LEU A 58 -2.12 3.29 4.05
C LEU A 58 -1.07 3.39 2.93
N LEU A 59 -1.52 3.47 1.67
CA LEU A 59 -0.62 3.54 0.51
C LEU A 59 0.19 4.84 0.43
N ALA A 60 -0.23 5.89 1.12
CA ALA A 60 0.53 7.16 1.16
C ALA A 60 1.95 6.98 1.73
N ARG A 61 2.24 5.87 2.39
CA ARG A 61 3.57 5.50 2.90
C ARG A 61 4.42 4.71 1.92
N GLU A 62 3.77 4.05 0.98
CA GLU A 62 4.43 3.08 0.13
C GLU A 62 4.93 3.74 -1.15
N SER A 63 6.17 3.45 -1.52
CA SER A 63 6.73 3.83 -2.82
C SER A 63 6.29 2.83 -3.90
N ILE A 64 4.97 2.61 -4.01
CA ILE A 64 4.42 1.57 -4.87
C ILE A 64 4.04 2.15 -6.23
N VAL A 65 4.32 1.37 -7.28
CA VAL A 65 4.01 1.71 -8.67
C VAL A 65 2.52 1.50 -9.01
N SER A 66 1.81 0.67 -8.24
CA SER A 66 0.40 0.35 -8.51
C SER A 66 -0.56 1.40 -7.94
N SER A 67 -1.56 1.78 -8.73
CA SER A 67 -2.60 2.68 -8.26
C SER A 67 -3.56 1.96 -7.29
N TRP A 68 -4.21 2.73 -6.38
CA TRP A 68 -5.27 2.17 -5.53
C TRP A 68 -6.38 1.52 -6.33
N ARG A 69 -6.71 2.08 -7.50
CA ARG A 69 -7.74 1.54 -8.39
C ARG A 69 -7.41 0.12 -8.87
N ASP A 70 -6.15 -0.11 -9.26
CA ASP A 70 -5.71 -1.43 -9.73
C ASP A 70 -5.67 -2.44 -8.58
N LEU A 71 -5.20 -2.01 -7.40
CA LEU A 71 -5.22 -2.82 -6.19
C LEU A 71 -6.65 -3.16 -5.76
N LEU A 72 -7.58 -2.22 -5.85
CA LEU A 72 -8.99 -2.43 -5.50
C LEU A 72 -9.63 -3.53 -6.37
N VAL A 73 -9.38 -3.51 -7.68
CA VAL A 73 -9.86 -4.57 -8.58
C VAL A 73 -9.29 -5.93 -8.17
N CYS A 74 -8.00 -5.98 -7.83
CA CYS A 74 -7.35 -7.19 -7.36
C CYS A 74 -7.96 -7.68 -6.03
N TYR A 75 -8.14 -6.80 -5.04
CA TYR A 75 -8.70 -7.14 -3.74
C TYR A 75 -10.13 -7.64 -3.83
N ARG A 76 -10.99 -7.03 -4.65
CA ARG A 76 -12.36 -7.52 -4.88
C ARG A 76 -12.37 -8.91 -5.51
N ARG A 77 -11.43 -9.20 -6.40
CA ARG A 77 -11.28 -10.54 -6.95
C ARG A 77 -10.87 -11.55 -5.88
N LEU A 78 -9.87 -11.22 -5.05
CA LEU A 78 -9.42 -12.08 -3.95
C LEU A 78 -10.52 -12.25 -2.87
N GLU A 79 -11.36 -11.25 -2.67
CA GLU A 79 -12.53 -11.36 -1.81
C GLU A 79 -13.58 -12.31 -2.39
N SER A 80 -13.85 -12.24 -3.69
CA SER A 80 -14.81 -13.12 -4.36
C SER A 80 -14.37 -14.59 -4.35
N THR A 81 -13.06 -14.85 -4.28
CA THR A 81 -12.51 -16.21 -4.09
C THR A 81 -12.46 -16.64 -2.62
N GLY A 82 -12.83 -15.75 -1.70
CA GLY A 82 -12.84 -16.05 -0.26
C GLY A 82 -11.49 -15.93 0.44
N GLU A 83 -10.43 -15.52 -0.27
CA GLU A 83 -9.10 -15.34 0.30
C GLU A 83 -9.00 -14.13 1.23
N LEU A 84 -9.86 -13.14 1.04
CA LEU A 84 -9.94 -11.92 1.83
C LEU A 84 -11.33 -11.68 2.39
N ARG A 85 -11.41 -10.71 3.29
CA ARG A 85 -12.66 -10.13 3.76
C ARG A 85 -12.65 -8.63 3.54
N GLY A 86 -13.68 -8.13 2.85
CA GLY A 86 -13.96 -6.70 2.74
C GLY A 86 -14.79 -6.22 3.93
N GLY A 87 -14.60 -4.98 4.33
CA GLY A 87 -15.34 -4.40 5.44
C GLY A 87 -14.79 -3.07 5.91
N ARG A 88 -15.11 -2.71 7.15
CA ARG A 88 -14.54 -1.57 7.87
C ARG A 88 -13.96 -2.05 9.19
N PHE A 89 -12.66 -2.20 9.25
CA PHE A 89 -11.93 -2.81 10.36
C PHE A 89 -11.21 -1.77 11.20
N VAL A 90 -10.75 -0.68 10.56
CA VAL A 90 -10.04 0.42 11.19
C VAL A 90 -10.94 1.66 11.10
N SER A 91 -11.32 2.22 12.26
CA SER A 91 -12.15 3.42 12.34
C SER A 91 -11.37 4.68 11.95
N GLY A 92 -12.08 5.72 11.52
CA GLY A 92 -11.48 6.99 11.11
C GLY A 92 -11.04 7.06 9.64
N PHE A 93 -11.12 5.95 8.89
CA PHE A 93 -10.79 5.93 7.46
C PHE A 93 -12.02 5.62 6.61
N THR A 94 -12.14 6.34 5.50
CA THR A 94 -13.24 6.18 4.55
C THR A 94 -12.88 5.18 3.45
N GLY A 95 -13.92 4.59 2.82
CA GLY A 95 -13.75 3.66 1.71
C GLY A 95 -13.64 2.19 2.14
N GLU A 96 -13.34 1.35 1.16
CA GLU A 96 -13.22 -0.09 1.35
C GLU A 96 -11.90 -0.45 2.02
N GLN A 97 -11.97 -1.40 2.94
CA GLN A 97 -10.83 -1.98 3.61
C GLN A 97 -10.86 -3.49 3.40
N PHE A 98 -9.70 -4.08 3.18
CA PHE A 98 -9.55 -5.51 2.96
C PHE A 98 -8.61 -6.09 4.00
N ALA A 99 -8.96 -7.26 4.52
CA ALA A 99 -8.21 -7.90 5.59
C ALA A 99 -7.99 -9.39 5.31
N LEU A 100 -6.85 -9.88 5.76
CA LEU A 100 -6.61 -11.32 5.87
C LEU A 100 -7.51 -11.90 6.96
N PRO A 101 -8.04 -13.14 6.79
CA PRO A 101 -8.84 -13.81 7.82
C PRO A 101 -8.13 -13.86 9.17
N GLU A 102 -6.84 -14.16 9.18
CA GLU A 102 -6.00 -14.25 10.39
C GLU A 102 -5.89 -12.90 11.11
N ALA A 103 -5.78 -11.81 10.35
CA ALA A 103 -5.75 -10.47 10.92
C ALA A 103 -7.08 -10.13 11.60
N LEU A 104 -8.22 -10.54 11.03
CA LEU A 104 -9.52 -10.36 11.66
C LEU A 104 -9.70 -11.17 12.93
N GLU A 105 -9.19 -12.40 12.95
CA GLU A 105 -9.21 -13.23 14.15
C GLU A 105 -8.35 -12.60 15.26
N ALA A 106 -7.17 -12.09 14.92
CA ALA A 106 -6.31 -11.36 15.85
C ALA A 106 -7.00 -10.11 16.41
N LEU A 107 -7.64 -9.30 15.56
CA LEU A 107 -8.40 -8.12 15.99
C LEU A 107 -9.57 -8.48 16.90
N ARG A 108 -10.31 -9.55 16.61
CA ARG A 108 -11.40 -10.04 17.46
C ARG A 108 -10.90 -10.55 18.80
N ALA A 109 -9.76 -11.25 18.81
CA ALA A 109 -9.13 -11.74 20.03
C ALA A 109 -8.69 -10.59 20.95
N LEU A 110 -8.10 -9.54 20.36
CA LEU A 110 -7.72 -8.32 21.11
C LEU A 110 -8.95 -7.62 21.72
N LYS A 111 -10.04 -7.51 20.95
CA LYS A 111 -11.29 -6.89 21.45
C LYS A 111 -11.94 -7.66 22.60
N LYS A 112 -11.75 -8.98 22.65
CA LYS A 112 -12.30 -9.84 23.70
C LYS A 112 -11.43 -9.90 24.96
N ARG A 113 -10.19 -9.42 24.92
CA ARG A 113 -9.33 -9.38 26.12
C ARG A 113 -9.88 -8.30 27.07
N PRO A 114 -10.40 -8.63 28.24
CA PRO A 114 -10.66 -7.63 29.26
C PRO A 114 -9.29 -7.00 29.59
N GLY A 115 -9.27 -5.68 29.69
CA GLY A 115 -8.06 -4.86 29.84
C GLY A 115 -7.15 -5.25 31.00
N THR A 116 -6.49 -6.38 30.91
CA THR A 116 -5.26 -6.65 31.64
C THR A 116 -4.20 -5.79 30.97
N ALA A 117 -4.19 -4.50 31.34
CA ALA A 117 -3.22 -3.55 30.87
C ALA A 117 -1.82 -4.12 31.09
N THR A 118 -1.24 -4.67 30.04
CA THR A 118 0.16 -5.05 30.07
C THR A 118 0.93 -3.75 30.14
N GLN A 119 1.57 -3.47 31.27
CA GLN A 119 2.39 -2.25 31.44
C GLN A 119 3.63 -2.25 30.54
N GLN A 120 3.74 -3.21 29.64
CA GLN A 120 4.88 -3.37 28.76
C GLN A 120 4.93 -2.26 27.74
N GLU A 121 6.00 -1.48 27.78
CA GLU A 121 6.32 -0.48 26.77
C GLU A 121 7.18 -1.12 25.66
N ILE A 122 6.82 -0.85 24.41
CA ILE A 122 7.58 -1.27 23.23
C ILE A 122 8.14 -0.02 22.59
N LYS A 123 9.48 0.08 22.54
CA LYS A 123 10.19 1.17 21.88
C LYS A 123 10.65 0.71 20.51
N ILE A 124 10.22 1.41 19.47
CA ILE A 124 10.67 1.18 18.08
C ILE A 124 11.33 2.42 17.51
N SER A 125 12.20 2.24 16.51
CA SER A 125 12.76 3.37 15.75
C SER A 125 11.65 4.08 14.97
N ALA A 126 11.71 5.40 14.87
CA ALA A 126 10.78 6.14 14.02
C ALA A 126 10.98 5.82 12.52
N ALA A 127 12.13 5.27 12.14
CA ALA A 127 12.40 4.78 10.79
C ALA A 127 11.87 3.36 10.55
N ASP A 128 11.34 2.67 11.58
CA ASP A 128 10.77 1.34 11.43
C ASP A 128 9.53 1.39 10.52
N PRO A 129 9.40 0.48 9.54
CA PRO A 129 8.21 0.40 8.68
C PRO A 129 6.90 0.20 9.45
N LEU A 130 6.94 -0.38 10.64
CA LEU A 130 5.79 -0.56 11.52
C LEU A 130 5.40 0.70 12.31
N ASN A 131 6.20 1.77 12.21
CA ASN A 131 5.83 3.04 12.81
C ASN A 131 4.69 3.70 12.03
N LEU A 132 3.47 3.54 12.52
CA LEU A 132 2.25 4.10 11.93
C LEU A 132 1.78 5.38 12.65
N ALA A 133 2.58 5.93 13.57
CA ALA A 133 2.27 7.16 14.31
C ALA A 133 2.17 8.37 13.34
N GLY A 134 1.08 9.14 13.47
CA GLY A 134 0.79 10.26 12.59
C GLY A 134 0.40 9.89 11.14
N ILE A 135 0.07 8.61 10.90
CA ILE A 135 -0.36 8.10 9.59
C ILE A 135 -1.69 7.38 9.72
N ILE A 136 -1.75 6.35 10.55
CA ILE A 136 -2.96 5.61 10.91
C ILE A 136 -3.35 5.92 12.35
N LEU A 137 -2.34 6.01 13.23
CA LEU A 137 -2.56 6.37 14.62
C LEU A 137 -2.61 7.89 14.76
N PRO A 138 -3.47 8.42 15.65
CA PRO A 138 -3.53 9.84 15.96
C PRO A 138 -2.18 10.38 16.44
N GLY A 139 -1.93 11.66 16.17
CA GLY A 139 -0.74 12.35 16.64
C GLY A 139 0.12 12.95 15.52
N PRO A 140 1.16 13.68 15.84
CA PRO A 140 2.05 14.30 14.87
C PRO A 140 2.89 13.23 14.16
N ARG A 141 3.19 13.48 12.88
CA ARG A 141 4.10 12.63 12.12
C ARG A 141 5.52 12.81 12.64
N ILE A 142 6.17 11.69 12.94
CA ILE A 142 7.53 11.68 13.45
C ILE A 142 8.48 11.45 12.28
N ALA A 143 9.55 12.27 12.20
CA ALA A 143 10.54 12.12 11.16
C ALA A 143 11.21 10.74 11.25
N ALA A 144 11.24 10.03 10.13
CA ALA A 144 11.79 8.68 10.01
C ALA A 144 13.33 8.71 9.98
N VAL A 145 13.94 9.16 11.08
CA VAL A 145 15.40 9.13 11.28
C VAL A 145 15.75 8.15 12.39
N PRO A 146 16.90 7.46 12.29
CA PRO A 146 17.27 6.42 13.26
C PRO A 146 17.40 6.88 14.71
N SER A 147 17.66 8.17 14.93
CA SER A 147 17.76 8.78 16.26
C SER A 147 16.42 9.06 16.93
N ASN A 148 15.32 9.00 16.18
CA ASN A 148 13.98 9.17 16.71
C ASN A 148 13.36 7.81 17.06
N PHE A 149 12.60 7.78 18.15
CA PHE A 149 11.91 6.58 18.62
C PHE A 149 10.48 6.90 18.99
N VAL A 150 9.64 5.88 18.88
CA VAL A 150 8.24 5.91 19.31
C VAL A 150 8.06 4.83 20.36
N VAL A 151 7.42 5.18 21.46
CA VAL A 151 7.10 4.24 22.53
C VAL A 151 5.61 3.97 22.52
N PHE A 152 5.28 2.70 22.41
CA PHE A 152 3.91 2.21 22.41
C PHE A 152 3.62 1.47 23.70
N ARG A 153 2.37 1.58 24.15
CA ARG A 153 1.77 0.70 25.16
C ARG A 153 0.43 0.25 24.61
N GLU A 154 0.24 -1.06 24.51
CA GLU A 154 -0.98 -1.66 23.93
C GLU A 154 -1.41 -1.10 22.57
N GLY A 155 -0.43 -0.82 21.69
CA GLY A 155 -0.68 -0.27 20.36
C GLY A 155 -0.93 1.25 20.32
N VAL A 156 -0.99 1.92 21.47
CA VAL A 156 -1.16 3.38 21.57
C VAL A 156 0.20 4.05 21.72
N VAL A 157 0.44 5.13 21.00
CA VAL A 157 1.64 5.96 21.17
C VAL A 157 1.53 6.72 22.48
N ILE A 158 2.43 6.44 23.40
CA ILE A 158 2.46 7.12 24.71
C ILE A 158 3.55 8.17 24.81
N ARG A 159 4.61 8.04 24.00
CA ARG A 159 5.76 8.97 24.04
C ARG A 159 6.56 8.89 22.75
N THR A 160 7.12 10.03 22.36
CA THR A 160 8.09 10.12 21.28
C THR A 160 9.43 10.62 21.84
N VAL A 161 10.54 10.07 21.33
CA VAL A 161 11.89 10.47 21.71
C VAL A 161 12.60 10.92 20.46
N THR A 162 13.02 12.19 20.43
CA THR A 162 13.76 12.76 19.30
C THR A 162 15.23 12.95 19.69
N GLY A 163 16.14 12.54 18.80
CA GLY A 163 17.59 12.53 19.09
C GLY A 163 18.23 13.92 19.31
N ARG A 164 17.45 15.00 19.30
CA ARG A 164 17.91 16.37 19.56
C ARG A 164 17.65 16.87 20.98
N SER A 165 16.99 16.10 21.82
CA SER A 165 16.64 16.51 23.18
C SER A 165 17.16 15.51 24.19
N ALA A 166 18.41 15.71 24.62
CA ALA A 166 18.93 15.17 25.87
C ALA A 166 18.36 15.95 27.08
N THR A 167 17.31 16.73 26.89
CA THR A 167 16.61 17.44 27.96
C THR A 167 15.19 16.92 28.01
N ASP A 168 14.97 16.12 29.03
CA ASP A 168 13.70 15.58 29.48
C ASP A 168 12.63 16.69 29.59
N ARG A 169 11.92 16.95 28.50
CA ARG A 169 10.62 17.63 28.54
C ARG A 169 9.58 16.55 28.41
N GLN A 170 9.06 16.17 29.52
CA GLN A 170 7.84 15.40 29.67
C GLN A 170 6.72 16.15 28.95
N GLU A 171 6.56 15.89 27.63
CA GLU A 171 5.34 16.32 26.93
C GLU A 171 4.17 15.51 27.49
N PRO A 172 3.04 16.19 27.78
CA PRO A 172 1.86 15.49 28.30
C PRO A 172 1.42 14.40 27.30
N PRO A 173 0.88 13.28 27.80
CA PRO A 173 0.48 12.17 26.97
C PRO A 173 -0.54 12.65 25.92
N ILE A 174 -0.32 12.27 24.67
CA ILE A 174 -1.11 12.65 23.48
C ILE A 174 -2.61 12.34 23.65
N LEU A 175 -2.95 11.44 24.56
CA LEU A 175 -4.33 11.11 24.94
C LEU A 175 -5.16 12.27 25.48
N GLU A 176 -4.55 13.29 26.08
CA GLU A 176 -5.31 14.44 26.62
C GLU A 176 -5.75 15.43 25.55
N VAL A 177 -5.00 15.51 24.43
CA VAL A 177 -5.33 16.37 23.31
C VAL A 177 -6.49 15.80 22.50
N ALA A 178 -6.49 14.47 22.26
CA ALA A 178 -7.54 13.81 21.49
C ALA A 178 -8.91 13.76 22.21
N GLN A 179 -8.93 13.85 23.54
CA GLN A 179 -10.19 13.92 24.30
C GLN A 179 -10.81 15.30 24.39
N ARG A 180 -10.05 16.37 24.15
CA ARG A 180 -10.59 17.73 24.10
C ARG A 180 -11.36 18.00 22.81
N ASP A 181 -10.90 17.49 21.68
CA ASP A 181 -11.54 17.70 20.38
C ASP A 181 -12.82 16.89 20.18
N LEU A 182 -13.08 15.88 21.02
CA LEU A 182 -14.32 15.07 20.99
C LEU A 182 -15.44 15.61 21.89
N ARG A 183 -15.18 16.71 22.64
CA ARG A 183 -16.17 17.36 23.54
C ARG A 183 -16.58 18.77 23.11
N SER A 184 -16.15 19.22 21.94
CA SER A 184 -16.62 20.43 21.26
C SER A 184 -17.40 20.04 20.04
#